data_8587814415d496eec7182e99360fe396
#
_entry.id   8587814415d496eec7182e99360fe396
#
_cell.length_a   1.000
_cell.length_b   1.000
_cell.length_c   1.000
_cell.angle_alpha   90.00
_cell.angle_beta   90.00
_cell.angle_gamma   90.00
#
_symmetry.space_group_name_H-M   'P 1'
#
loop_
_entity.id
_entity.type
_entity.pdbx_description
1 polymer ?
#
loop_
_entity_poly.entity_id
_entity_poly.type
_entity_poly.pdbx_seq_one_letter_code
_entity_poly.pdbx_strand_id
1 'polypeptide(L)'
;IMDKNLNIFFNKRILVYGLGKSGLSAYNFLKKNNDILLYDDFQKKQKNLKSYSFILKKKFDCIIISPGIDINKCKLSKFLKKNLKKVYTDLDVFYSYYKNDCITITGTNGKSTTCQLLYEILLKQKYDVRLVGNIGNPILSTKKIKPETKIELLLEN
;
A
#
# COMPACT_ATOMS: atom_id res chain seq x y z
N ILE A 1 -7.13 16.92 5.90
CA ILE A 1 -7.61 15.55 6.19
C ILE A 1 -9.01 15.48 5.64
N MET A 2 -9.24 14.67 4.60
CA MET A 2 -10.59 14.41 4.10
C MET A 2 -11.46 13.85 5.22
N ASP A 3 -12.77 14.14 5.18
CA ASP A 3 -13.72 13.48 6.07
C ASP A 3 -13.58 11.97 5.88
N LYS A 4 -13.16 11.28 6.94
CA LYS A 4 -12.88 9.83 6.91
C LYS A 4 -14.09 9.01 6.47
N ASN A 5 -15.29 9.53 6.66
CA ASN A 5 -16.54 8.87 6.31
C ASN A 5 -16.83 8.86 4.80
N LEU A 6 -16.20 9.75 4.02
CA LEU A 6 -16.30 9.82 2.56
C LEU A 6 -15.18 9.06 1.83
N ASN A 7 -14.23 8.48 2.57
CA ASN A 7 -13.12 7.74 1.97
C ASN A 7 -13.60 6.42 1.36
N ILE A 8 -13.16 6.13 0.14
CA ILE A 8 -13.54 4.90 -0.61
C ILE A 8 -13.14 3.61 0.11
N PHE A 9 -12.19 3.66 1.04
CA PHE A 9 -11.72 2.54 1.86
C PHE A 9 -12.30 2.54 3.28
N PHE A 10 -13.36 3.29 3.56
CA PHE A 10 -13.98 3.33 4.88
C PHE A 10 -15.24 2.44 4.92
N ASN A 11 -15.37 1.62 5.95
CA ASN A 11 -16.49 0.69 6.17
C ASN A 11 -16.72 -0.26 4.97
N LYS A 12 -15.64 -0.90 4.51
CA LYS A 12 -15.62 -1.80 3.35
C LYS A 12 -15.21 -3.21 3.73
N ARG A 13 -15.64 -4.16 2.89
CA ARG A 13 -15.05 -5.52 2.89
C ARG A 13 -13.87 -5.52 1.93
N ILE A 14 -12.67 -5.69 2.49
CA ILE A 14 -11.41 -5.56 1.77
C ILE A 14 -10.68 -6.90 1.76
N LEU A 15 -10.19 -7.30 0.58
CA LEU A 15 -9.18 -8.34 0.47
C LEU A 15 -7.79 -7.68 0.45
N VAL A 16 -6.89 -8.11 1.33
CA VAL A 16 -5.45 -7.81 1.21
C VAL A 16 -4.75 -9.05 0.67
N TYR A 17 -4.16 -8.92 -0.50
CA TYR A 17 -3.45 -10.00 -1.20
C TYR A 17 -1.96 -9.73 -1.28
N GLY A 18 -1.18 -10.67 -0.74
CA GLY A 18 0.26 -10.55 -0.52
C GLY A 18 0.56 -9.93 0.85
N LEU A 19 1.17 -10.73 1.74
CA LEU A 19 1.41 -10.38 3.14
C LEU A 19 2.88 -10.05 3.42
N GLY A 20 3.55 -9.46 2.43
CA GLY A 20 4.83 -8.78 2.64
C GLY A 20 4.69 -7.50 3.47
N LYS A 21 5.76 -6.73 3.57
CA LYS A 21 5.79 -5.48 4.36
C LYS A 21 4.65 -4.50 4.00
N SER A 22 4.42 -4.26 2.70
CA SER A 22 3.36 -3.36 2.21
C SER A 22 1.96 -3.88 2.52
N GLY A 23 1.69 -5.17 2.25
CA GLY A 23 0.38 -5.75 2.53
C GLY A 23 0.04 -5.78 4.02
N LEU A 24 0.99 -6.13 4.89
CA LEU A 24 0.80 -6.05 6.34
C LEU A 24 0.61 -4.62 6.84
N SER A 25 1.31 -3.66 6.23
CA SER A 25 1.14 -2.23 6.51
C SER A 25 -0.27 -1.77 6.13
N ALA A 26 -0.76 -2.13 4.93
CA ALA A 26 -2.11 -1.82 4.49
C ALA A 26 -3.17 -2.46 5.41
N TYR A 27 -2.99 -3.73 5.78
CA TYR A 27 -3.86 -4.39 6.74
C TYR A 27 -3.92 -3.63 8.07
N ASN A 28 -2.77 -3.30 8.66
CA ASN A 28 -2.72 -2.61 9.95
C ASN A 28 -3.34 -1.21 9.89
N PHE A 29 -3.19 -0.51 8.77
CA PHE A 29 -3.76 0.81 8.56
C PHE A 29 -5.29 0.77 8.44
N LEU A 30 -5.83 -0.21 7.72
CA LEU A 30 -7.24 -0.29 7.34
C LEU A 30 -8.11 -1.08 8.33
N LYS A 31 -7.54 -2.00 9.14
CA LYS A 31 -8.29 -2.97 9.97
C LYS A 31 -9.25 -2.38 10.99
N LYS A 32 -9.04 -1.14 11.41
CA LYS A 32 -9.84 -0.51 12.47
C LYS A 32 -11.29 -0.26 12.03
N ASN A 33 -11.49 0.04 10.75
CA ASN A 33 -12.78 0.50 10.22
C ASN A 33 -13.31 -0.37 9.07
N ASN A 34 -12.73 -1.56 8.86
CA ASN A 34 -13.07 -2.41 7.71
C ASN A 34 -13.12 -3.89 8.09
N ASP A 35 -13.93 -4.65 7.35
CA ASP A 35 -13.91 -6.12 7.36
C ASP A 35 -12.81 -6.61 6.41
N ILE A 36 -11.66 -7.06 6.96
CA ILE A 36 -10.51 -7.41 6.15
C ILE A 36 -10.25 -8.90 6.17
N LEU A 37 -10.20 -9.48 4.96
CA LEU A 37 -9.73 -10.83 4.73
C LEU A 37 -8.33 -10.80 4.12
N LEU A 38 -7.48 -11.73 4.57
CA LEU A 38 -6.11 -11.84 4.13
C LEU A 38 -5.93 -13.06 3.23
N TYR A 39 -5.14 -12.92 2.18
CA TYR A 39 -4.72 -14.02 1.32
C TYR A 39 -3.26 -13.84 0.87
N ASP A 40 -2.55 -14.96 0.79
CA ASP A 40 -1.18 -15.01 0.29
C ASP A 40 -0.93 -16.36 -0.38
N ASP A 41 -0.15 -16.39 -1.47
CA ASP A 41 0.13 -17.61 -2.21
C ASP A 41 1.07 -18.56 -1.47
N PHE A 42 1.91 -18.04 -0.58
CA PHE A 42 3.00 -18.76 0.08
C PHE A 42 2.86 -18.82 1.59
N GLN A 43 2.35 -17.77 2.23
CA GLN A 43 2.17 -17.75 3.68
C GLN A 43 0.95 -18.57 4.11
N LYS A 44 1.13 -19.37 5.18
CA LYS A 44 0.07 -20.25 5.71
C LYS A 44 -0.30 -19.98 7.18
N LYS A 45 0.46 -19.15 7.88
CA LYS A 45 0.37 -18.98 9.34
C LYS A 45 0.10 -17.54 9.75
N GLN A 46 -1.06 -16.98 9.35
CA GLN A 46 -1.46 -15.66 9.82
C GLN A 46 -2.93 -15.67 10.28
N LYS A 47 -3.21 -14.98 11.39
CA LYS A 47 -4.59 -14.77 11.85
C LYS A 47 -5.39 -14.07 10.73
N ASN A 48 -6.62 -14.55 10.48
CA ASN A 48 -7.50 -14.08 9.40
C ASN A 48 -7.10 -14.46 7.97
N LEU A 49 -6.06 -15.26 7.78
CA LEU A 49 -5.71 -15.81 6.48
C LEU A 49 -6.81 -16.78 6.01
N LYS A 50 -7.21 -16.62 4.75
CA LYS A 50 -8.26 -17.45 4.14
C LYS A 50 -7.71 -18.31 3.01
N SER A 51 -8.39 -19.44 2.75
CA SER A 51 -8.03 -20.31 1.65
C SER A 51 -8.44 -19.72 0.29
N TYR A 52 -7.82 -20.19 -0.77
CA TYR A 52 -8.15 -19.84 -2.15
C TYR A 52 -9.64 -20.01 -2.46
N SER A 53 -10.19 -21.19 -2.14
CA SER A 53 -11.61 -21.50 -2.37
C SER A 53 -12.56 -20.59 -1.59
N PHE A 54 -12.17 -20.17 -0.40
CA PHE A 54 -12.95 -19.23 0.41
C PHE A 54 -13.00 -17.83 -0.24
N ILE A 55 -11.84 -17.32 -0.72
CA ILE A 55 -11.76 -16.01 -1.37
C ILE A 55 -12.64 -15.95 -2.62
N LEU A 56 -12.61 -16.99 -3.46
CA LEU A 56 -13.40 -17.03 -4.70
C LEU A 56 -14.92 -16.94 -4.47
N LYS A 57 -15.41 -17.37 -3.31
CA LYS A 57 -16.83 -17.34 -2.95
C LYS A 57 -17.29 -16.02 -2.33
N LYS A 58 -16.38 -15.08 -2.07
CA LYS A 58 -16.70 -13.81 -1.40
C LYS A 58 -16.71 -12.65 -2.39
N LYS A 59 -17.57 -11.67 -2.10
CA LYS A 59 -17.58 -10.38 -2.78
C LYS A 59 -16.80 -9.39 -1.94
N PHE A 60 -15.97 -8.58 -2.60
CA PHE A 60 -15.18 -7.53 -1.99
C PHE A 60 -15.55 -6.18 -2.61
N ASP A 61 -15.49 -5.14 -1.79
CA ASP A 61 -15.62 -3.75 -2.25
C ASP A 61 -14.30 -3.26 -2.81
N CYS A 62 -13.18 -3.61 -2.17
CA CYS A 62 -11.83 -3.26 -2.56
C CYS A 62 -10.90 -4.47 -2.41
N ILE A 63 -9.86 -4.52 -3.25
CA ILE A 63 -8.80 -5.52 -3.23
C ILE A 63 -7.48 -4.78 -3.22
N ILE A 64 -6.72 -4.87 -2.13
CA ILE A 64 -5.41 -4.26 -2.02
C ILE A 64 -4.36 -5.32 -2.34
N ILE A 65 -3.54 -5.07 -3.36
CA ILE A 65 -2.46 -5.98 -3.75
C ILE A 65 -1.10 -5.41 -3.35
N SER A 66 -0.21 -6.26 -2.85
CA SER A 66 1.19 -5.89 -2.64
C SER A 66 1.92 -5.66 -3.96
N PRO A 67 2.89 -4.72 -4.04
CA PRO A 67 3.62 -4.41 -5.28
C PRO A 67 4.28 -5.64 -5.93
N GLY A 68 4.72 -6.62 -5.15
CA GLY A 68 5.32 -7.86 -5.66
C GLY A 68 4.35 -8.88 -6.27
N ILE A 69 3.04 -8.60 -6.32
CA ILE A 69 2.05 -9.50 -6.92
C ILE A 69 1.90 -9.20 -8.42
N ASP A 70 2.37 -10.11 -9.26
CA ASP A 70 2.08 -10.06 -10.70
C ASP A 70 0.66 -10.56 -10.97
N ILE A 71 -0.23 -9.65 -11.34
CA ILE A 71 -1.65 -9.93 -11.63
C ILE A 71 -1.81 -11.01 -12.70
N ASN A 72 -0.86 -11.15 -13.62
CA ASN A 72 -0.95 -12.13 -14.71
C ASN A 72 -0.55 -13.55 -14.29
N LYS A 73 0.34 -13.67 -13.30
CA LYS A 73 0.96 -14.95 -12.91
C LYS A 73 0.49 -15.50 -11.55
N CYS A 74 -0.14 -14.68 -10.72
CA CYS A 74 -0.56 -15.07 -9.37
C CYS A 74 -1.74 -16.07 -9.40
N LYS A 75 -1.93 -16.81 -8.29
CA LYS A 75 -3.03 -17.79 -8.17
C LYS A 75 -4.42 -17.18 -8.35
N LEU A 76 -4.63 -15.94 -7.90
CA LEU A 76 -5.89 -15.23 -8.06
C LEU A 76 -6.01 -14.46 -9.39
N SER A 77 -5.15 -14.68 -10.39
CA SER A 77 -5.11 -13.93 -11.64
C SER A 77 -6.50 -13.76 -12.29
N LYS A 78 -7.22 -14.87 -12.51
CA LYS A 78 -8.58 -14.83 -13.11
C LYS A 78 -9.58 -14.03 -12.28
N PHE A 79 -9.49 -14.14 -10.95
CA PHE A 79 -10.34 -13.40 -10.02
C PHE A 79 -10.03 -11.90 -10.05
N LEU A 80 -8.75 -11.52 -10.02
CA LEU A 80 -8.31 -10.13 -10.10
C LEU A 80 -8.72 -9.49 -11.42
N LYS A 81 -8.51 -10.18 -12.56
CA LYS A 81 -8.91 -9.67 -13.90
C LYS A 81 -10.41 -9.39 -14.00
N LYS A 82 -11.26 -10.19 -13.37
CA LYS A 82 -12.72 -9.93 -13.30
C LYS A 82 -13.07 -8.74 -12.40
N ASN A 83 -12.19 -8.37 -11.49
CA ASN A 83 -12.42 -7.33 -10.48
C ASN A 83 -11.45 -6.14 -10.60
N LEU A 84 -10.82 -5.91 -11.77
CA LEU A 84 -9.78 -4.89 -11.95
C LEU A 84 -10.15 -3.50 -11.44
N LYS A 85 -11.40 -3.09 -11.62
CA LYS A 85 -11.91 -1.79 -11.13
C LYS A 85 -11.91 -1.63 -9.61
N LYS A 86 -11.69 -2.73 -8.88
CA LYS A 86 -11.65 -2.76 -7.42
C LYS A 86 -10.26 -3.06 -6.88
N VAL A 87 -9.27 -3.22 -7.76
CA VAL A 87 -7.88 -3.53 -7.39
C VAL A 87 -7.13 -2.22 -7.19
N TYR A 88 -6.48 -2.12 -6.05
CA TYR A 88 -5.75 -0.95 -5.58
C TYR A 88 -4.41 -1.37 -4.98
N THR A 89 -3.51 -0.42 -4.83
CA THR A 89 -2.22 -0.57 -4.16
C THR A 89 -2.22 0.17 -2.81
N ASP A 90 -1.16 0.01 -2.03
CA ASP A 90 -0.94 0.78 -0.81
C ASP A 90 -0.80 2.29 -1.10
N LEU A 91 -0.31 2.67 -2.29
CA LEU A 91 -0.26 4.06 -2.74
C LEU A 91 -1.65 4.67 -2.95
N ASP A 92 -2.56 3.92 -3.58
CA ASP A 92 -3.95 4.38 -3.77
C ASP A 92 -4.62 4.63 -2.41
N VAL A 93 -4.39 3.71 -1.45
CA VAL A 93 -4.86 3.89 -0.08
C VAL A 93 -4.25 5.15 0.52
N PHE A 94 -2.93 5.33 0.43
CA PHE A 94 -2.26 6.51 0.99
C PHE A 94 -2.84 7.81 0.44
N TYR A 95 -2.90 7.96 -0.88
CA TYR A 95 -3.41 9.18 -1.52
C TYR A 95 -4.90 9.44 -1.28
N SER A 96 -5.67 8.42 -0.92
CA SER A 96 -7.06 8.62 -0.51
C SER A 96 -7.20 9.29 0.87
N TYR A 97 -6.21 9.13 1.75
CA TYR A 97 -6.20 9.70 3.11
C TYR A 97 -5.35 10.97 3.24
N TYR A 98 -4.29 11.10 2.43
CA TYR A 98 -3.29 12.17 2.54
C TYR A 98 -3.14 12.93 1.24
N LYS A 99 -2.94 14.25 1.33
CA LYS A 99 -2.74 15.17 0.19
C LYS A 99 -1.37 15.84 0.25
N ASN A 100 -0.40 15.12 0.82
CA ASN A 100 0.96 15.64 0.98
C ASN A 100 1.68 15.74 -0.37
N ASP A 101 2.56 16.73 -0.49
CA ASP A 101 3.50 16.78 -1.61
C ASP A 101 4.37 15.54 -1.62
N CYS A 102 4.49 14.92 -2.77
CA CYS A 102 5.24 13.68 -2.95
C CYS A 102 6.23 13.84 -4.11
N ILE A 103 7.49 13.49 -3.86
CA ILE A 103 8.53 13.37 -4.87
C ILE A 103 8.73 11.89 -5.14
N THR A 104 8.45 11.45 -6.35
CA THR A 104 8.57 10.06 -6.75
C THR A 104 9.86 9.85 -7.56
N ILE A 105 10.70 8.90 -7.14
CA ILE A 105 11.94 8.55 -7.79
C ILE A 105 11.84 7.12 -8.32
N THR A 106 12.02 6.97 -9.63
CA THR A 106 12.04 5.68 -10.32
C THR A 106 13.17 5.64 -11.34
N GLY A 107 13.47 4.50 -11.92
CA GLY A 107 14.55 4.31 -12.90
C GLY A 107 15.27 2.98 -12.72
N THR A 108 16.15 2.63 -13.65
CA THR A 108 16.92 1.38 -13.62
C THR A 108 18.12 1.45 -12.67
N ASN A 109 18.87 2.56 -12.67
CA ASN A 109 20.09 2.76 -11.87
C ASN A 109 20.04 4.06 -11.08
N GLY A 110 20.80 4.15 -9.99
CA GLY A 110 21.00 5.38 -9.22
C GLY A 110 19.83 5.81 -8.33
N LYS A 111 18.68 5.14 -8.38
CA LYS A 111 17.48 5.50 -7.59
C LYS A 111 17.77 5.70 -6.11
N SER A 112 18.39 4.70 -5.48
CA SER A 112 18.67 4.72 -4.04
C SER A 112 19.62 5.86 -3.65
N THR A 113 20.64 6.11 -4.45
CA THR A 113 21.59 7.21 -4.22
C THR A 113 20.91 8.56 -4.36
N THR A 114 20.11 8.75 -5.42
CA THR A 114 19.35 9.99 -5.65
C THR A 114 18.37 10.25 -4.51
N CYS A 115 17.62 9.22 -4.10
CA CYS A 115 16.70 9.27 -2.99
C CYS A 115 17.41 9.70 -1.69
N GLN A 116 18.50 9.04 -1.36
CA GLN A 116 19.25 9.35 -0.14
C GLN A 116 19.79 10.79 -0.14
N LEU A 117 20.37 11.23 -1.26
CA LEU A 117 20.89 12.59 -1.40
C LEU A 117 19.78 13.64 -1.26
N LEU A 118 18.65 13.45 -1.92
CA LEU A 118 17.52 14.36 -1.84
C LEU A 118 16.96 14.42 -0.42
N TYR A 119 16.79 13.27 0.23
CA TYR A 119 16.38 13.19 1.62
C TYR A 119 17.27 13.99 2.56
N GLU A 120 18.59 13.85 2.42
CA GLU A 120 19.56 14.60 3.22
C GLU A 120 19.51 16.11 2.95
N ILE A 121 19.34 16.51 1.68
CA ILE A 121 19.21 17.93 1.30
C ILE A 121 17.96 18.53 1.95
N LEU A 122 16.82 17.85 1.85
CA LEU A 122 15.56 18.31 2.43
C LEU A 122 15.65 18.42 3.96
N LEU A 123 16.27 17.44 4.62
CA LEU A 123 16.52 17.50 6.06
C LEU A 123 17.40 18.67 6.47
N LYS A 124 18.50 18.93 5.71
CA LYS A 124 19.38 20.09 5.97
C LYS A 124 18.64 21.42 5.82
N GLN A 125 17.68 21.48 4.92
CA GLN A 125 16.78 22.64 4.75
C GLN A 125 15.64 22.68 5.77
N LYS A 126 15.66 21.80 6.78
CA LYS A 126 14.66 21.72 7.88
C LYS A 126 13.25 21.35 7.42
N TYR A 127 13.07 20.72 6.26
CA TYR A 127 11.78 20.15 5.90
C TYR A 127 11.48 18.91 6.75
N ASP A 128 10.21 18.75 7.10
CA ASP A 128 9.69 17.50 7.67
C ASP A 128 9.47 16.51 6.51
N VAL A 129 10.42 15.64 6.25
CA VAL A 129 10.42 14.69 5.13
C VAL A 129 10.35 13.24 5.60
N ARG A 130 9.68 12.39 4.83
CA ARG A 130 9.62 10.92 5.05
C ARG A 130 10.06 10.20 3.79
N LEU A 131 11.07 9.36 3.94
CA LEU A 131 11.52 8.44 2.89
C LEU A 131 10.75 7.13 3.02
N VAL A 132 10.05 6.73 1.96
CA VAL A 132 9.15 5.58 1.94
C VAL A 132 9.26 4.79 0.63
N GLY A 133 8.70 3.58 0.60
CA GLY A 133 8.75 2.71 -0.57
C GLY A 133 9.71 1.54 -0.38
N ASN A 134 10.48 1.20 -1.41
CA ASN A 134 11.40 0.06 -1.36
C ASN A 134 12.62 0.29 -0.46
N ILE A 135 12.99 1.54 -0.24
CA ILE A 135 13.92 1.97 0.81
C ILE A 135 13.10 2.64 1.92
N GLY A 136 13.47 2.37 3.16
CA GLY A 136 12.75 2.91 4.31
C GLY A 136 11.58 2.03 4.72
N ASN A 137 10.48 2.68 5.09
CA ASN A 137 9.28 2.02 5.58
C ASN A 137 8.18 1.96 4.50
N PRO A 138 7.28 0.95 4.55
CA PRO A 138 6.07 0.98 3.75
C PRO A 138 5.30 2.28 3.99
N ILE A 139 4.74 2.87 2.92
CA ILE A 139 4.13 4.20 2.99
C ILE A 139 3.02 4.30 4.05
N LEU A 140 2.20 3.26 4.20
CA LEU A 140 1.11 3.23 5.18
C LEU A 140 1.56 2.93 6.63
N SER A 141 2.83 2.56 6.85
CA SER A 141 3.41 2.43 8.20
C SER A 141 3.99 3.74 8.74
N THR A 142 4.07 4.77 7.89
CA THR A 142 4.63 6.07 8.24
C THR A 142 3.74 6.77 9.27
N LYS A 143 4.34 7.13 10.41
CA LYS A 143 3.64 7.78 11.51
C LYS A 143 3.82 9.30 11.46
N LYS A 144 2.87 10.03 12.09
CA LYS A 144 2.94 11.47 12.31
C LYS A 144 3.10 12.27 11.01
N ILE A 145 2.34 11.90 9.97
CA ILE A 145 2.25 12.71 8.75
C ILE A 145 1.37 13.93 9.05
N LYS A 146 1.96 15.10 8.93
CA LYS A 146 1.27 16.39 9.02
C LYS A 146 1.00 16.94 7.62
N PRO A 147 0.14 17.94 7.43
CA PRO A 147 -0.12 18.52 6.11
C PRO A 147 1.13 19.04 5.40
N GLU A 148 2.09 19.57 6.15
CA GLU A 148 3.37 20.10 5.64
C GLU A 148 4.46 19.05 5.42
N THR A 149 4.27 17.80 5.88
CA THR A 149 5.25 16.72 5.71
C THR A 149 5.46 16.42 4.23
N LYS A 150 6.70 16.45 3.76
CA LYS A 150 7.08 16.03 2.41
C LYS A 150 7.27 14.52 2.35
N ILE A 151 6.80 13.90 1.30
CA ILE A 151 6.94 12.46 1.09
C ILE A 151 7.90 12.24 -0.07
N GLU A 152 8.94 11.45 0.18
CA GLU A 152 9.87 10.99 -0.84
C GLU A 152 9.65 9.49 -1.05
N LEU A 153 9.24 9.13 -2.26
CA LEU A 153 8.81 7.80 -2.62
C LEU A 153 9.76 7.15 -3.61
N LEU A 154 10.39 6.06 -3.21
CA LEU A 154 11.21 5.23 -4.08
C LEU A 154 10.37 4.06 -4.61
N LEU A 155 10.21 3.99 -5.94
CA LEU A 155 9.55 2.89 -6.63
C LEU A 155 10.56 1.98 -7.34
N GLU A 156 10.35 0.67 -7.25
CA GLU A 156 10.99 -0.30 -8.16
C GLU A 156 10.24 -0.33 -9.50
N ASN A 157 11.01 -0.61 -10.55
CA ASN A 157 10.47 -0.89 -11.88
C ASN A 157 10.05 -2.35 -11.98
#